data_206bd953b9b8960917ab1ce98ef7d32c
#
_entry.id   206bd953b9b8960917ab1ce98ef7d32c
#
_cell.length_a   1.000
_cell.length_b   1.000
_cell.length_c   1.000
_cell.angle_alpha   90.00
_cell.angle_beta   90.00
_cell.angle_gamma   90.00
#
_symmetry.space_group_name_H-M   'P 1'
#
loop_
_entity.id
_entity.type
_entity.pdbx_description
1 polymer ?
#
loop_
_entity_poly.entity_id
_entity_poly.type
_entity_poly.pdbx_seq_one_letter_code
_entity_poly.pdbx_strand_id
1 'polypeptide(L)'
;MFIMAAELKLSHTAALILQAVHTGDGYGFSVMELTGLPSGTVYPAMWRLERDGLVRSQWERQSIADAGQRPPRKYYKLTQAGQATLRASQLRYPLLAKLAAVEAGPS
;
A
#
# COMPACT_ATOMS: atom_id res chain seq x y z
N MET A 1 -6.10 -12.18 -23.25
CA MET A 1 -5.75 -11.97 -22.67
C MET A 1 -5.64 -11.50 -21.81
N PHE A 2 -5.62 -11.45 -21.15
CA PHE A 2 -5.43 -11.05 -20.45
C PHE A 2 -4.87 -11.05 -19.53
N ILE A 3 -4.82 -10.97 -19.05
CA ILE A 3 -4.15 -11.05 -18.36
C ILE A 3 -3.38 -10.73 -17.80
N MET A 4 -3.54 -10.38 -17.44
CA MET A 4 -2.43 -9.94 -17.16
C MET A 4 -2.14 -9.16 -15.96
N ALA A 5 -3.08 -8.56 -15.21
CA ALA A 5 -2.84 -8.02 -13.91
C ALA A 5 -2.25 -9.08 -12.99
N ALA A 6 -2.71 -10.30 -13.16
CA ALA A 6 -2.19 -11.42 -12.40
C ALA A 6 -0.72 -11.70 -12.71
N GLU A 7 -0.25 -11.21 -13.86
CA GLU A 7 1.14 -11.40 -14.26
C GLU A 7 2.03 -10.24 -13.85
N LEU A 8 1.47 -9.20 -13.27
CA LEU A 8 2.24 -8.02 -12.88
C LEU A 8 3.20 -8.37 -11.75
N LYS A 9 4.47 -8.14 -12.01
CA LYS A 9 5.52 -8.43 -11.05
C LYS A 9 6.03 -7.12 -10.47
N LEU A 10 5.79 -6.92 -9.19
CA LEU A 10 6.26 -5.72 -8.51
C LEU A 10 7.71 -5.88 -8.11
N SER A 11 8.44 -4.77 -8.09
CA SER A 11 9.73 -4.73 -7.43
C SER A 11 9.54 -4.98 -5.94
N HIS A 12 10.63 -5.32 -5.25
CA HIS A 12 10.58 -5.51 -3.81
C HIS A 12 10.05 -4.26 -3.10
N THR A 13 10.55 -3.09 -3.51
CA THR A 13 10.11 -1.83 -2.93
C THR A 13 8.62 -1.58 -3.15
N ALA A 14 8.12 -1.81 -4.36
CA ALA A 14 6.70 -1.62 -4.64
C ALA A 14 5.84 -2.60 -3.86
N ALA A 15 6.30 -3.85 -3.73
CA ALA A 15 5.59 -4.85 -2.95
C ALA A 15 5.55 -4.48 -1.48
N LEU A 16 6.63 -3.95 -0.94
CA LEU A 16 6.70 -3.50 0.44
C LEU A 16 5.70 -2.36 0.68
N ILE A 17 5.62 -1.42 -0.25
CA ILE A 17 4.68 -0.31 -0.15
C ILE A 17 3.24 -0.82 -0.21
N LEU A 18 2.95 -1.74 -1.13
CA LEU A 18 1.62 -2.32 -1.23
C LEU A 18 1.22 -3.01 0.07
N GLN A 19 2.15 -3.76 0.67
CA GLN A 19 1.92 -4.41 1.94
C GLN A 19 1.66 -3.39 3.05
N ALA A 20 2.42 -2.30 3.09
CA ALA A 20 2.24 -1.26 4.09
C ALA A 20 0.88 -0.57 3.96
N VAL A 21 0.39 -0.37 2.72
CA VAL A 21 -0.96 0.14 2.51
C VAL A 21 -1.98 -0.82 3.10
N HIS A 22 -1.77 -2.12 2.91
CA HIS A 22 -2.70 -3.14 3.38
C HIS A 22 -2.72 -3.27 4.90
N THR A 23 -1.55 -3.23 5.53
CA THR A 23 -1.44 -3.51 6.97
C THR A 23 -1.59 -2.27 7.84
N GLY A 24 -1.34 -1.09 7.30
CA GLY A 24 -1.38 0.15 8.06
C GLY A 24 -2.63 0.95 7.83
N ASP A 25 -2.51 2.25 8.09
CA ASP A 25 -3.63 3.16 7.98
C ASP A 25 -3.96 3.56 6.54
N GLY A 26 -3.07 3.27 5.60
CA GLY A 26 -3.35 3.45 4.17
C GLY A 26 -3.12 4.85 3.62
N TYR A 27 -2.55 5.76 4.37
CA TYR A 27 -2.18 7.06 3.81
C TYR A 27 -0.66 7.21 3.77
N GLY A 28 -0.19 8.12 2.91
CA GLY A 28 1.23 8.19 2.56
C GLY A 28 2.18 8.28 3.73
N PHE A 29 1.87 9.13 4.72
CA PHE A 29 2.75 9.28 5.88
C PHE A 29 2.86 7.97 6.68
N SER A 30 1.74 7.26 6.83
CA SER A 30 1.74 5.96 7.49
C SER A 30 2.62 4.96 6.74
N VAL A 31 2.53 4.96 5.41
CA VAL A 31 3.37 4.09 4.59
C VAL A 31 4.85 4.42 4.78
N MET A 32 5.18 5.71 4.84
CA MET A 32 6.56 6.14 5.10
C MET A 32 7.05 5.63 6.45
N GLU A 33 6.21 5.73 7.48
CA GLU A 33 6.59 5.27 8.82
C GLU A 33 6.81 3.76 8.86
N LEU A 34 5.90 3.02 8.25
CA LEU A 34 5.99 1.55 8.27
C LEU A 34 7.16 1.01 7.47
N THR A 35 7.49 1.66 6.36
CA THR A 35 8.53 1.16 5.46
C THR A 35 9.90 1.77 5.69
N GLY A 36 9.94 2.95 6.32
CA GLY A 36 11.18 3.72 6.43
C GLY A 36 11.60 4.37 5.12
N LEU A 37 10.75 4.34 4.10
CA LEU A 37 11.08 4.90 2.79
C LEU A 37 10.74 6.38 2.75
N PRO A 38 11.51 7.18 2.01
CA PRO A 38 11.26 8.61 1.91
C PRO A 38 10.08 8.92 0.99
N SER A 39 9.53 10.11 1.13
CA SER A 39 8.37 10.56 0.35
C SER A 39 8.62 10.48 -1.15
N GLY A 40 9.84 10.79 -1.59
CA GLY A 40 10.19 10.73 -3.00
C GLY A 40 10.12 9.32 -3.60
N THR A 41 10.10 8.31 -2.76
CA THR A 41 9.91 6.92 -3.18
C THR A 41 8.45 6.49 -3.00
N VAL A 42 7.86 6.84 -1.86
CA VAL A 42 6.52 6.37 -1.51
C VAL A 42 5.44 6.94 -2.42
N TYR A 43 5.39 8.26 -2.58
CA TYR A 43 4.28 8.85 -3.33
C TYR A 43 4.28 8.49 -4.82
N PRO A 44 5.43 8.52 -5.52
CA PRO A 44 5.43 8.04 -6.91
C PRO A 44 5.03 6.57 -7.04
N ALA A 45 5.43 5.73 -6.08
CA ALA A 45 5.07 4.32 -6.11
C ALA A 45 3.58 4.14 -5.89
N MET A 46 2.98 4.87 -4.95
CA MET A 46 1.54 4.79 -4.70
C MET A 46 0.76 5.26 -5.92
N TRP A 47 1.24 6.30 -6.61
CA TRP A 47 0.63 6.76 -7.84
C TRP A 47 0.63 5.66 -8.90
N ARG A 48 1.77 4.97 -9.06
CA ARG A 48 1.87 3.88 -10.04
C ARG A 48 0.96 2.71 -9.67
N LEU A 49 0.88 2.37 -8.39
CA LEU A 49 -0.01 1.30 -7.93
C LEU A 49 -1.46 1.64 -8.23
N GLU A 50 -1.85 2.89 -8.06
CA GLU A 50 -3.21 3.32 -8.39
C GLU A 50 -3.44 3.29 -9.90
N ARG A 51 -2.48 3.79 -10.67
CA ARG A 51 -2.56 3.74 -12.14
C ARG A 51 -2.74 2.32 -12.64
N ASP A 52 -2.08 1.36 -12.01
CA ASP A 52 -2.12 -0.05 -12.41
C ASP A 52 -3.31 -0.80 -11.82
N GLY A 53 -4.18 -0.11 -11.10
CA GLY A 53 -5.41 -0.71 -10.58
C GLY A 53 -5.22 -1.58 -9.35
N LEU A 54 -4.09 -1.48 -8.67
CA LEU A 54 -3.80 -2.32 -7.50
C LEU A 54 -4.27 -1.68 -6.20
N VAL A 55 -4.38 -0.35 -6.19
CA VAL A 55 -4.97 0.38 -5.08
C VAL A 55 -5.95 1.40 -5.62
N ARG A 56 -6.84 1.85 -4.75
CA ARG A 56 -7.83 2.87 -5.04
C ARG A 56 -7.74 3.89 -3.92
N SER A 57 -7.91 5.17 -4.24
CA SER A 57 -7.74 6.22 -3.26
C SER A 57 -9.05 6.95 -3.01
N GLN A 58 -9.16 7.55 -1.84
CA GLN A 58 -10.29 8.36 -1.44
C GLN A 58 -9.83 9.42 -0.47
N TRP A 59 -10.28 10.65 -0.67
CA TRP A 59 -9.98 11.73 0.25
C TRP A 59 -10.81 11.61 1.51
N GLU A 60 -10.21 11.92 2.63
CA GLU A 60 -10.89 12.05 3.91
C GLU A 60 -11.90 13.19 3.82
N ARG A 61 -13.00 13.06 4.55
CA ARG A 61 -13.98 14.15 4.63
C ARG A 61 -13.37 15.36 5.32
N GLN A 62 -13.71 16.55 4.83
CA GLN A 62 -13.20 17.79 5.39
C GLN A 62 -13.54 17.93 6.88
N SER A 63 -14.74 17.51 7.27
CA SER A 63 -15.16 17.63 8.67
C SER A 63 -14.28 16.81 9.61
N ILE A 64 -13.82 15.64 9.16
CA ILE A 64 -12.93 14.81 9.97
C ILE A 64 -11.55 15.46 10.07
N ALA A 65 -11.05 15.98 8.96
CA ALA A 65 -9.77 16.68 8.95
C ALA A 65 -9.81 17.91 9.83
N ASP A 66 -10.90 18.67 9.77
CA ASP A 66 -11.08 19.87 10.58
C ASP A 66 -11.06 19.53 12.07
N ALA A 67 -11.75 18.46 12.46
CA ALA A 67 -11.77 18.01 13.84
C ALA A 67 -10.35 17.67 14.32
N GLY A 68 -9.51 17.15 13.44
CA GLY A 68 -8.12 16.84 13.73
C GLY A 68 -7.18 18.02 13.55
N GLN A 69 -7.70 19.16 13.14
CA GLN A 69 -6.92 20.39 12.93
C GLN A 69 -5.77 20.18 11.96
N ARG A 70 -6.05 19.53 10.84
CA ARG A 70 -5.05 19.19 9.83
C ARG A 70 -5.71 19.14 8.45
N PRO A 71 -4.90 19.17 7.37
CA PRO A 71 -5.43 18.97 6.02
C PRO A 71 -6.03 17.58 5.85
N PRO A 72 -7.00 17.41 4.94
CA PRO A 72 -7.54 16.09 4.65
C PRO A 72 -6.44 15.13 4.17
N ARG A 73 -6.57 13.87 4.56
CA ARG A 73 -5.67 12.81 4.11
C ARG A 73 -6.26 12.08 2.93
N LYS A 74 -5.37 11.60 2.07
CA LYS A 74 -5.77 10.72 0.98
C LYS A 74 -5.46 9.29 1.40
N TYR A 75 -6.50 8.48 1.53
CA TYR A 75 -6.37 7.09 1.95
C TYR A 75 -6.38 6.16 0.75
N TYR A 76 -5.58 5.13 0.81
CA TYR A 76 -5.47 4.11 -0.24
C TYR A 76 -5.88 2.77 0.33
N LYS A 77 -6.50 1.96 -0.52
CA LYS A 77 -6.96 0.64 -0.16
C LYS A 77 -6.69 -0.30 -1.31
N LEU A 78 -6.31 -1.53 -1.01
CA LEU A 78 -6.06 -2.50 -2.06
C LEU A 78 -7.37 -2.85 -2.76
N THR A 79 -7.28 -2.94 -4.08
CA THR A 79 -8.34 -3.53 -4.89
C THR A 79 -8.23 -5.05 -4.81
N GLN A 80 -9.18 -5.76 -5.40
CA GLN A 80 -9.09 -7.22 -5.48
C GLN A 80 -7.82 -7.63 -6.23
N ALA A 81 -7.49 -6.93 -7.32
CA ALA A 81 -6.25 -7.17 -8.04
C ALA A 81 -5.03 -6.88 -7.16
N GLY A 82 -5.10 -5.83 -6.34
CA GLY A 82 -4.02 -5.50 -5.41
C GLY A 82 -3.80 -6.59 -4.39
N GLN A 83 -4.88 -7.18 -3.88
CA GLN A 83 -4.76 -8.28 -2.91
C GLN A 83 -4.11 -9.51 -3.54
N ALA A 84 -4.51 -9.84 -4.77
CA ALA A 84 -3.92 -10.97 -5.48
C ALA A 84 -2.43 -10.72 -5.77
N THR A 85 -2.10 -9.51 -6.17
CA THR A 85 -0.71 -9.14 -6.45
C THR A 85 0.13 -9.16 -5.18
N LEU A 86 -0.44 -8.74 -4.05
CA LEU A 86 0.27 -8.80 -2.77
C LEU A 86 0.58 -10.24 -2.38
N ARG A 87 -0.40 -11.14 -2.51
CA ARG A 87 -0.17 -12.56 -2.23
C ARG A 87 0.94 -13.14 -3.12
N ALA A 88 0.92 -12.82 -4.41
CA ALA A 88 1.95 -13.26 -5.33
C ALA A 88 3.33 -12.70 -4.94
N SER A 89 3.36 -11.45 -4.48
CA SER A 89 4.60 -10.81 -4.04
C SER A 89 5.16 -11.46 -2.78
N GLN A 90 4.29 -11.85 -1.87
CA GLN A 90 4.72 -12.54 -0.65
C GLN A 90 5.34 -13.90 -0.96
N LEU A 91 4.84 -14.59 -1.99
CA LEU A 91 5.47 -15.83 -2.44
C LEU A 91 6.81 -15.58 -3.12
N ARG A 92 6.90 -14.49 -3.88
CA ARG A 92 8.13 -14.13 -4.58
C ARG A 92 9.20 -13.63 -3.60
N TYR A 93 8.79 -12.93 -2.57
CA TYR A 93 9.70 -12.29 -1.59
C TYR A 93 9.39 -12.85 -0.19
N PRO A 94 10.02 -13.99 0.17
CA PRO A 94 9.69 -14.63 1.46
C PRO A 94 9.88 -13.73 2.68
N LEU A 95 10.86 -12.81 2.63
CA LEU A 95 11.07 -11.89 3.73
C LEU A 95 9.87 -10.95 3.92
N LEU A 96 9.24 -10.58 2.83
CA LEU A 96 8.03 -9.76 2.88
C LEU A 96 6.92 -10.47 3.67
N ALA A 97 6.72 -11.75 3.41
CA ALA A 97 5.75 -12.56 4.14
C ALA A 97 6.07 -12.63 5.62
N LYS A 98 7.34 -12.76 5.96
CA LYS A 98 7.76 -12.78 7.37
C LYS A 98 7.47 -11.47 8.06
N LEU A 99 7.71 -10.34 7.40
CA LEU A 99 7.41 -9.03 7.97
C LEU A 99 5.92 -8.85 8.20
N ALA A 100 5.11 -9.32 7.26
CA ALA A 100 3.65 -9.27 7.42
C ALA A 100 3.21 -10.08 8.64
N ALA A 101 3.77 -11.26 8.84
CA ALA A 101 3.43 -12.10 9.97
C ALA A 101 3.83 -11.44 11.30
N VAL A 102 4.99 -10.79 11.34
CA VAL A 102 5.43 -10.09 12.54
C VAL A 102 4.49 -8.94 12.88
N GLU A 103 4.11 -8.15 11.88
CA GLU A 103 3.21 -7.02 12.10
C GLU A 103 1.82 -7.46 12.51
N ALA A 104 1.36 -8.58 11.98
CA ALA A 104 0.05 -9.12 12.30
C ALA A 104 0.07 -9.98 13.57
N GLY A 105 1.23 -10.18 14.14
CA GLY A 105 1.39 -11.05 15.30
C GLY A 105 0.69 -10.51 16.53
N PRO A 106 0.50 -11.37 17.51
CA PRO A 106 -0.11 -10.95 18.75
C PRO A 106 0.78 -9.96 19.44
N SER A 107 0.23 -8.95 19.94
CA SER A 107 1.04 -7.96 20.61
C SER A 107 0.73 -7.92 22.05
#